data_e23092d8b80c584e6e19a519877291c2
#
_entry.id   e23092d8b80c584e6e19a519877291c2
#
_cell.length_a   1.000
_cell.length_b   1.000
_cell.length_c   1.000
_cell.angle_alpha   90.00
_cell.angle_beta   90.00
_cell.angle_gamma   90.00
#
_symmetry.space_group_name_H-M   'P 1'
#
loop_
_entity.id
_entity.type
_entity.pdbx_description
1 polymer ?
#
loop_
_entity_poly.entity_id
_entity_poly.type
_entity_poly.pdbx_seq_one_letter_code
_entity_poly.pdbx_strand_id
1 'polypeptide(L)'
;MVSMGGDHYVTYPILKAHAKKFGPLSLIHFDAHCDTWPDDGNRQDHGSMFLRAVREEIVDPATSIQIGIRTHNQDTFGFTVLGAPWVHREGIPAVIEVIRETVGNRSAYLTFDIDCLDPAFAPGTGTPVAGGLSSNQALEAIRSLGEFEIVGMDLVEVAPQYDVGEITAIAGATILHDFICLQAVKAGATPSPFGRV
;
A
#
# COMPACT_ATOMS: atom_id res chain seq x y z
N MET A 1 9.35 11.09 1.05
CA MET A 1 10.02 10.45 -0.11
C MET A 1 8.99 9.62 -0.83
N VAL A 2 9.05 9.60 -2.18
CA VAL A 2 8.20 8.74 -3.01
C VAL A 2 9.16 7.87 -3.83
N SER A 3 8.92 6.57 -3.85
CA SER A 3 9.72 5.59 -4.60
C SER A 3 8.84 4.85 -5.59
N MET A 4 9.39 4.46 -6.71
CA MET A 4 8.74 3.59 -7.68
C MET A 4 9.63 2.38 -7.88
N GLY A 5 9.10 1.22 -7.56
CA GLY A 5 9.85 0.00 -7.62
C GLY A 5 9.55 -0.82 -8.86
N GLY A 6 10.23 -1.85 -8.92
CA GLY A 6 10.12 -3.18 -9.44
C GLY A 6 9.44 -4.10 -8.41
N ASP A 7 10.14 -5.16 -8.06
CA ASP A 7 9.72 -6.18 -7.09
C ASP A 7 9.43 -5.58 -5.71
N HIS A 8 8.39 -6.07 -5.03
CA HIS A 8 7.93 -5.52 -3.75
C HIS A 8 8.99 -5.60 -2.63
N TYR A 9 9.98 -6.49 -2.75
CA TYR A 9 11.07 -6.57 -1.77
C TYR A 9 11.85 -5.26 -1.61
N VAL A 10 11.84 -4.34 -2.60
CA VAL A 10 12.51 -3.02 -2.49
C VAL A 10 11.98 -2.20 -1.30
N THR A 11 10.75 -2.43 -0.88
CA THR A 11 10.13 -1.76 0.28
C THR A 11 10.88 -2.05 1.57
N TYR A 12 11.41 -3.25 1.76
CA TYR A 12 12.10 -3.62 3.00
C TYR A 12 13.33 -2.75 3.31
N PRO A 13 14.33 -2.56 2.42
CA PRO A 13 15.44 -1.66 2.69
C PRO A 13 15.01 -0.19 2.85
N ILE A 14 13.94 0.23 2.18
CA ILE A 14 13.40 1.58 2.32
C ILE A 14 12.78 1.75 3.72
N LEU A 15 12.00 0.79 4.20
CA LEU A 15 11.46 0.78 5.58
C LEU A 15 12.58 0.85 6.62
N LYS A 16 13.66 0.09 6.44
CA LYS A 16 14.84 0.16 7.34
C LYS A 16 15.43 1.57 7.41
N ALA A 17 15.52 2.25 6.27
CA ALA A 17 16.04 3.61 6.22
C ALA A 17 15.12 4.60 6.94
N HIS A 18 13.80 4.46 6.77
CA HIS A 18 12.81 5.30 7.45
C HIS A 18 12.76 5.01 8.95
N ALA A 19 12.77 3.75 9.36
CA ALA A 19 12.75 3.37 10.78
C ALA A 19 13.97 3.88 11.56
N LYS A 20 15.13 4.02 10.92
CA LYS A 20 16.30 4.68 11.55
C LYS A 20 16.03 6.13 11.93
N LYS A 21 15.13 6.80 11.24
CA LYS A 21 14.81 8.22 11.47
C LYS A 21 13.58 8.40 12.36
N PHE A 22 12.56 7.57 12.19
CA PHE A 22 11.24 7.78 12.78
C PHE A 22 10.92 6.77 13.89
N GLY A 23 11.76 5.76 14.11
CA GLY A 23 11.46 4.61 14.96
C GLY A 23 10.62 3.55 14.20
N PRO A 24 10.11 2.53 14.91
CA PRO A 24 9.18 1.57 14.31
C PRO A 24 8.01 2.26 13.65
N LEU A 25 7.65 1.82 12.44
CA LEU A 25 6.63 2.45 11.60
C LEU A 25 5.32 1.67 11.68
N SER A 26 4.22 2.37 11.55
CA SER A 26 2.98 1.76 11.09
C SER A 26 3.05 1.54 9.58
N LEU A 27 2.53 0.41 9.10
CA LEU A 27 2.45 0.12 7.67
C LEU A 27 1.00 0.24 7.19
N ILE A 28 0.78 1.03 6.14
CA ILE A 28 -0.46 1.02 5.36
C ILE A 28 -0.13 0.30 4.06
N HIS A 29 -0.63 -0.92 3.90
CA HIS A 29 -0.26 -1.83 2.83
C HIS A 29 -1.47 -2.16 1.96
N PHE A 30 -1.45 -1.74 0.70
CA PHE A 30 -2.43 -2.11 -0.32
C PHE A 30 -1.84 -3.20 -1.20
N ASP A 31 -2.51 -4.37 -1.28
CA ASP A 31 -1.99 -5.55 -1.96
C ASP A 31 -3.08 -6.63 -2.13
N ALA A 32 -2.88 -7.54 -3.06
CA ALA A 32 -3.61 -8.80 -3.11
C ALA A 32 -3.06 -9.83 -2.12
N HIS A 33 -1.80 -9.67 -1.73
CA HIS A 33 -0.99 -10.59 -0.94
C HIS A 33 -0.65 -10.00 0.43
N CYS A 34 -0.39 -10.87 1.40
CA CYS A 34 -0.04 -10.41 2.75
C CYS A 34 1.45 -10.07 2.91
N ASP A 35 2.31 -10.67 2.09
CA ASP A 35 3.78 -10.56 2.13
C ASP A 35 4.41 -10.82 3.50
N THR A 36 3.71 -11.65 4.28
CA THR A 36 4.11 -12.13 5.59
C THR A 36 4.21 -13.66 5.65
N TRP A 37 4.35 -14.34 4.48
CA TRP A 37 4.51 -15.78 4.49
C TRP A 37 5.80 -16.18 5.20
N PRO A 38 5.80 -17.30 5.95
CA PRO A 38 7.00 -17.82 6.59
C PRO A 38 8.07 -18.19 5.56
N ASP A 39 9.29 -17.78 5.82
CA ASP A 39 10.48 -18.24 5.12
C ASP A 39 11.48 -18.87 6.11
N ASP A 40 12.54 -19.48 5.59
CA ASP A 40 13.62 -20.06 6.39
C ASP A 40 14.63 -19.02 6.90
N GLY A 41 14.37 -17.73 6.64
CA GLY A 41 15.24 -16.60 7.01
C GLY A 41 16.43 -16.38 6.07
N ASN A 42 16.61 -17.23 5.06
CA ASN A 42 17.75 -17.16 4.13
C ASN A 42 17.36 -16.54 2.78
N ARG A 43 16.06 -16.48 2.47
CA ARG A 43 15.56 -15.90 1.23
C ARG A 43 15.31 -14.42 1.37
N GLN A 44 15.67 -13.68 0.33
CA GLN A 44 15.17 -12.33 0.08
C GLN A 44 13.97 -12.47 -0.86
N ASP A 45 12.78 -12.38 -0.30
CA ASP A 45 11.56 -12.79 -0.96
C ASP A 45 10.48 -11.72 -0.70
N HIS A 46 9.83 -11.28 -1.78
CA HIS A 46 8.75 -10.27 -1.70
C HIS A 46 7.54 -10.79 -0.92
N GLY A 47 7.29 -12.11 -0.91
CA GLY A 47 6.18 -12.69 -0.16
C GLY A 47 6.40 -12.82 1.36
N SER A 48 7.62 -12.56 1.88
CA SER A 48 7.95 -12.73 3.30
C SER A 48 8.56 -11.51 3.98
N MET A 49 8.77 -10.43 3.24
CA MET A 49 9.57 -9.29 3.70
C MET A 49 8.94 -8.55 4.89
N PHE A 50 7.62 -8.46 4.97
CA PHE A 50 6.97 -7.78 6.09
C PHE A 50 7.02 -8.60 7.38
N LEU A 51 7.03 -9.94 7.30
CA LEU A 51 7.32 -10.77 8.47
C LEU A 51 8.73 -10.52 9.00
N ARG A 52 9.70 -10.33 8.09
CA ARG A 52 11.06 -9.95 8.47
C ARG A 52 11.10 -8.54 9.10
N ALA A 53 10.40 -7.58 8.51
CA ALA A 53 10.32 -6.22 9.05
C ALA A 53 9.71 -6.19 10.47
N VAL A 54 8.71 -7.03 10.74
CA VAL A 54 8.13 -7.20 12.09
C VAL A 54 9.16 -7.82 13.05
N ARG A 55 9.84 -8.91 12.64
CA ARG A 55 10.86 -9.57 13.48
C ARG A 55 12.05 -8.67 13.83
N GLU A 56 12.37 -7.73 12.95
CA GLU A 56 13.44 -6.75 13.15
C GLU A 56 12.95 -5.45 13.82
N GLU A 57 11.70 -5.41 14.27
CA GLU A 57 11.08 -4.23 14.92
C GLU A 57 11.12 -2.95 14.06
N ILE A 58 11.12 -3.11 12.72
CA ILE A 58 11.05 -2.02 11.74
C ILE A 58 9.60 -1.56 11.59
N VAL A 59 8.67 -2.51 11.63
CA VAL A 59 7.22 -2.31 11.52
C VAL A 59 6.55 -2.84 12.78
N ASP A 60 5.65 -2.04 13.36
CA ASP A 60 4.77 -2.46 14.44
C ASP A 60 3.46 -3.03 13.84
N PRO A 61 3.25 -4.35 13.85
CA PRO A 61 2.07 -4.95 13.24
C PRO A 61 0.77 -4.57 13.94
N ALA A 62 0.81 -4.30 15.27
CA ALA A 62 -0.38 -3.91 16.03
C ALA A 62 -0.96 -2.55 15.61
N THR A 63 -0.16 -1.73 14.93
CA THR A 63 -0.55 -0.42 14.42
C THR A 63 -0.53 -0.35 12.89
N SER A 64 -0.48 -1.52 12.24
CA SER A 64 -0.35 -1.66 10.80
C SER A 64 -1.56 -2.36 10.18
N ILE A 65 -1.84 -2.05 8.93
CA ILE A 65 -3.03 -2.52 8.23
C ILE A 65 -2.70 -2.96 6.80
N GLN A 66 -3.30 -4.07 6.38
CA GLN A 66 -3.24 -4.63 5.04
C GLN A 66 -4.63 -4.57 4.39
N ILE A 67 -4.72 -4.08 3.15
CA ILE A 67 -5.97 -3.73 2.48
C ILE A 67 -6.01 -4.33 1.08
N GLY A 68 -7.09 -5.05 0.75
CA GLY A 68 -7.27 -5.68 -0.56
C GLY A 68 -6.86 -7.14 -0.61
N ILE A 69 -6.42 -7.69 0.51
CA ILE A 69 -5.91 -9.07 0.61
C ILE A 69 -6.98 -10.06 0.16
N ARG A 70 -6.60 -10.98 -0.72
CA ARG A 70 -7.47 -12.04 -1.23
C ARG A 70 -6.76 -13.35 -1.51
N THR A 71 -5.52 -13.44 -1.08
CA THR A 71 -4.75 -14.70 -1.01
C THR A 71 -4.75 -15.25 0.40
N HIS A 72 -4.53 -16.56 0.52
CA HIS A 72 -4.56 -17.22 1.82
C HIS A 72 -3.27 -16.98 2.60
N ASN A 73 -3.40 -16.59 3.87
CA ASN A 73 -2.35 -16.67 4.86
C ASN A 73 -2.91 -17.32 6.13
N GLN A 74 -2.09 -18.13 6.80
CA GLN A 74 -2.51 -18.85 8.02
C GLN A 74 -2.53 -17.95 9.26
N ASP A 75 -1.74 -16.85 9.24
CA ASP A 75 -1.55 -15.96 10.38
C ASP A 75 -1.47 -14.51 9.89
N THR A 76 -2.09 -13.60 10.60
CA THR A 76 -1.98 -12.15 10.33
C THR A 76 -0.73 -11.53 10.95
N PHE A 77 -0.03 -12.26 11.81
CA PHE A 77 1.13 -11.78 12.58
C PHE A 77 0.89 -10.47 13.33
N GLY A 78 -0.37 -10.21 13.71
CA GLY A 78 -0.78 -9.01 14.43
C GLY A 78 -1.23 -7.84 13.55
N PHE A 79 -1.16 -7.95 12.22
CA PHE A 79 -1.71 -6.95 11.32
C PHE A 79 -3.25 -6.95 11.36
N THR A 80 -3.84 -5.76 11.23
CA THR A 80 -5.24 -5.63 10.85
C THR A 80 -5.36 -5.92 9.36
N VAL A 81 -6.26 -6.84 8.96
CA VAL A 81 -6.40 -7.24 7.55
C VAL A 81 -7.80 -6.97 7.05
N LEU A 82 -7.93 -6.15 6.02
CA LEU A 82 -9.16 -5.89 5.27
C LEU A 82 -9.10 -6.62 3.93
N GLY A 83 -9.78 -7.76 3.84
CA GLY A 83 -9.87 -8.50 2.58
C GLY A 83 -10.65 -7.73 1.51
N ALA A 84 -10.32 -7.93 0.23
CA ALA A 84 -11.02 -7.29 -0.88
C ALA A 84 -12.55 -7.44 -0.82
N PRO A 85 -13.14 -8.61 -0.49
CA PRO A 85 -14.59 -8.73 -0.35
C PRO A 85 -15.20 -7.82 0.73
N TRP A 86 -14.47 -7.56 1.81
CA TRP A 86 -14.88 -6.62 2.84
C TRP A 86 -14.84 -5.18 2.31
N VAL A 87 -13.74 -4.81 1.64
CA VAL A 87 -13.59 -3.47 1.03
C VAL A 87 -14.71 -3.19 0.01
N HIS A 88 -15.07 -4.18 -0.81
CA HIS A 88 -16.17 -4.04 -1.77
C HIS A 88 -17.54 -3.85 -1.11
N ARG A 89 -17.77 -4.50 0.02
CA ARG A 89 -19.05 -4.42 0.74
C ARG A 89 -19.20 -3.13 1.54
N GLU A 90 -18.15 -2.72 2.26
CA GLU A 90 -18.22 -1.58 3.19
C GLU A 90 -17.77 -0.25 2.57
N GLY A 91 -16.99 -0.29 1.48
CA GLY A 91 -16.51 0.88 0.76
C GLY A 91 -15.29 1.57 1.39
N ILE A 92 -14.72 2.51 0.64
CA ILE A 92 -13.50 3.21 1.04
C ILE A 92 -13.67 4.07 2.31
N PRO A 93 -14.81 4.74 2.55
CA PRO A 93 -14.97 5.47 3.81
C PRO A 93 -14.78 4.59 5.05
N ALA A 94 -15.30 3.35 5.02
CA ALA A 94 -15.10 2.41 6.13
C ALA A 94 -13.64 1.95 6.25
N VAL A 95 -12.93 1.79 5.13
CA VAL A 95 -11.48 1.50 5.13
C VAL A 95 -10.72 2.61 5.86
N ILE A 96 -11.03 3.88 5.58
CA ILE A 96 -10.37 5.04 6.21
C ILE A 96 -10.63 5.08 7.71
N GLU A 97 -11.83 4.74 8.16
CA GLU A 97 -12.13 4.64 9.60
C GLU A 97 -11.25 3.57 10.28
N VAL A 98 -11.11 2.39 9.67
CA VAL A 98 -10.25 1.33 10.23
C VAL A 98 -8.77 1.75 10.22
N ILE A 99 -8.29 2.45 9.18
CA ILE A 99 -6.95 3.03 9.18
C ILE A 99 -6.79 3.99 10.37
N ARG A 100 -7.78 4.85 10.60
CA ARG A 100 -7.75 5.83 11.71
C ARG A 100 -7.68 5.14 13.09
N GLU A 101 -8.45 4.09 13.28
CA GLU A 101 -8.43 3.30 14.52
C GLU A 101 -7.10 2.56 14.72
N THR A 102 -6.53 2.02 13.64
CA THR A 102 -5.33 1.19 13.68
C THR A 102 -4.05 2.02 13.76
N VAL A 103 -3.89 2.96 12.84
CA VAL A 103 -2.66 3.78 12.67
C VAL A 103 -2.68 5.00 13.60
N GLY A 104 -3.81 5.70 13.66
CA GLY A 104 -3.94 6.94 14.45
C GLY A 104 -2.95 8.02 14.00
N ASN A 105 -2.29 8.65 14.94
CA ASN A 105 -1.33 9.75 14.71
C ASN A 105 0.13 9.28 14.62
N ARG A 106 0.37 8.00 14.35
CA ARG A 106 1.73 7.44 14.28
C ARG A 106 2.36 7.73 12.92
N SER A 107 3.69 7.75 12.89
CA SER A 107 4.43 7.79 11.63
C SER A 107 4.16 6.52 10.84
N ALA A 108 3.56 6.66 9.67
CA ALA A 108 3.18 5.55 8.81
C ALA A 108 3.98 5.57 7.51
N TYR A 109 4.25 4.40 6.98
CA TYR A 109 4.74 4.21 5.62
C TYR A 109 3.62 3.60 4.76
N LEU A 110 3.39 4.16 3.58
CA LEU A 110 2.43 3.66 2.61
C LEU A 110 3.17 2.84 1.55
N THR A 111 2.79 1.59 1.38
CA THR A 111 3.23 0.77 0.25
C THR A 111 2.03 0.33 -0.56
N PHE A 112 2.12 0.48 -1.85
CA PHE A 112 1.06 0.15 -2.79
C PHE A 112 1.57 -0.82 -3.85
N ASP A 113 1.22 -2.10 -3.67
CA ASP A 113 1.36 -3.07 -4.73
C ASP A 113 0.25 -2.86 -5.76
N ILE A 114 0.63 -2.77 -7.04
CA ILE A 114 -0.34 -2.49 -8.10
C ILE A 114 -1.33 -3.64 -8.29
N ASP A 115 -1.00 -4.85 -7.86
CA ASP A 115 -1.89 -6.00 -7.93
C ASP A 115 -3.01 -5.98 -6.88
N CYS A 116 -3.00 -5.01 -5.94
CA CYS A 116 -4.18 -4.65 -5.14
C CYS A 116 -5.38 -4.36 -6.04
N LEU A 117 -5.15 -3.78 -7.21
CA LEU A 117 -6.18 -3.57 -8.22
C LEU A 117 -6.61 -4.89 -8.85
N ASP A 118 -7.86 -4.95 -9.30
CA ASP A 118 -8.32 -6.06 -10.11
C ASP A 118 -7.58 -6.09 -11.45
N PRO A 119 -7.25 -7.27 -12.01
CA PRO A 119 -6.61 -7.41 -13.31
C PRO A 119 -7.33 -6.71 -14.47
N ALA A 120 -8.63 -6.40 -14.30
CA ALA A 120 -9.38 -5.58 -15.26
C ALA A 120 -8.88 -4.12 -15.32
N PHE A 121 -8.24 -3.63 -14.26
CA PHE A 121 -7.69 -2.26 -14.14
C PHE A 121 -6.16 -2.21 -14.13
N ALA A 122 -5.51 -3.32 -13.74
CA ALA A 122 -4.06 -3.43 -13.66
C ALA A 122 -3.60 -4.83 -14.12
N PRO A 123 -3.67 -5.14 -15.43
CA PRO A 123 -3.20 -6.44 -15.95
C PRO A 123 -1.68 -6.59 -15.94
N GLY A 124 -0.92 -5.48 -15.91
CA GLY A 124 0.54 -5.46 -16.04
C GLY A 124 1.24 -5.64 -14.70
N THR A 125 1.07 -6.79 -14.08
CA THR A 125 1.74 -7.18 -12.84
C THR A 125 2.16 -8.65 -12.86
N GLY A 126 3.03 -9.06 -11.94
CA GLY A 126 3.60 -10.42 -11.91
C GLY A 126 2.63 -11.46 -11.36
N THR A 127 1.85 -11.12 -10.34
CA THR A 127 1.01 -12.05 -9.57
C THR A 127 -0.44 -11.56 -9.45
N PRO A 128 -1.15 -11.31 -10.56
CA PRO A 128 -2.51 -10.77 -10.54
C PRO A 128 -3.50 -11.75 -9.91
N VAL A 129 -4.40 -11.24 -9.09
CA VAL A 129 -5.48 -12.01 -8.46
C VAL A 129 -6.81 -11.33 -8.75
N ALA A 130 -7.82 -12.07 -9.22
CA ALA A 130 -9.15 -11.54 -9.50
C ALA A 130 -9.89 -11.11 -8.23
N GLY A 131 -10.81 -10.15 -8.35
CA GLY A 131 -11.61 -9.64 -7.23
C GLY A 131 -10.96 -8.48 -6.48
N GLY A 132 -10.00 -7.80 -7.10
CA GLY A 132 -9.30 -6.64 -6.55
C GLY A 132 -10.08 -5.33 -6.60
N LEU A 133 -9.48 -4.26 -6.13
CA LEU A 133 -10.05 -2.93 -6.14
C LEU A 133 -10.11 -2.36 -7.56
N SER A 134 -11.10 -1.51 -7.81
CA SER A 134 -11.10 -0.67 -9.00
C SER A 134 -10.10 0.47 -8.86
N SER A 135 -9.66 1.02 -9.99
CA SER A 135 -8.81 2.22 -9.99
C SER A 135 -9.48 3.39 -9.26
N ASN A 136 -10.82 3.54 -9.37
CA ASN A 136 -11.55 4.58 -8.64
C ASN A 136 -11.45 4.40 -7.12
N GLN A 137 -11.62 3.18 -6.60
CA GLN A 137 -11.51 2.90 -5.17
C GLN A 137 -10.09 3.18 -4.66
N ALA A 138 -9.06 2.80 -5.43
CA ALA A 138 -7.67 3.10 -5.08
C ALA A 138 -7.41 4.61 -4.99
N LEU A 139 -7.84 5.38 -5.99
CA LEU A 139 -7.68 6.84 -6.00
C LEU A 139 -8.46 7.51 -4.87
N GLU A 140 -9.68 7.06 -4.58
CA GLU A 140 -10.47 7.53 -3.45
C GLU A 140 -9.74 7.27 -2.12
N ALA A 141 -9.19 6.06 -1.95
CA ALA A 141 -8.42 5.71 -0.76
C ALA A 141 -7.20 6.64 -0.59
N ILE A 142 -6.36 6.77 -1.62
CA ILE A 142 -5.16 7.62 -1.58
C ILE A 142 -5.51 9.07 -1.25
N ARG A 143 -6.52 9.64 -1.89
CA ARG A 143 -6.97 11.04 -1.65
C ARG A 143 -7.48 11.25 -0.23
N SER A 144 -8.00 10.21 0.41
CA SER A 144 -8.51 10.25 1.78
C SER A 144 -7.44 10.13 2.86
N LEU A 145 -6.17 9.87 2.50
CA LEU A 145 -5.08 9.72 3.47
C LEU A 145 -4.49 11.04 4.00
N GLY A 146 -5.10 12.18 3.71
CA GLY A 146 -4.55 13.50 4.05
C GLY A 146 -4.34 13.77 5.53
N GLU A 147 -5.10 13.14 6.40
CA GLU A 147 -5.00 13.30 7.85
C GLU A 147 -3.85 12.51 8.50
N PHE A 148 -3.34 11.47 7.85
CA PHE A 148 -2.33 10.58 8.43
C PHE A 148 -0.90 11.12 8.25
N GLU A 149 -0.02 10.82 9.20
CA GLU A 149 1.40 11.19 9.13
C GLU A 149 2.19 10.18 8.31
N ILE A 150 2.10 10.29 6.98
CA ILE A 150 2.79 9.39 6.05
C ILE A 150 4.17 9.94 5.73
N VAL A 151 5.21 9.26 6.22
CA VAL A 151 6.62 9.67 6.10
C VAL A 151 7.28 9.25 4.79
N GLY A 152 6.68 8.32 4.07
CA GLY A 152 7.15 7.84 2.76
C GLY A 152 6.11 6.97 2.07
N MET A 153 6.26 6.84 0.76
CA MET A 153 5.43 5.96 -0.07
C MET A 153 6.28 5.25 -1.12
N ASP A 154 5.91 4.02 -1.42
CA ASP A 154 6.29 3.38 -2.69
C ASP A 154 5.08 2.82 -3.44
N LEU A 155 5.30 2.62 -4.74
CA LEU A 155 4.40 1.88 -5.62
C LEU A 155 5.24 0.85 -6.38
N VAL A 156 4.81 -0.40 -6.35
CA VAL A 156 5.61 -1.56 -6.76
C VAL A 156 4.82 -2.50 -7.68
N GLU A 157 5.53 -3.50 -8.20
CA GLU A 157 5.01 -4.64 -9.00
C GLU A 157 4.40 -4.26 -10.35
N VAL A 158 4.59 -3.04 -10.85
CA VAL A 158 4.25 -2.74 -12.25
C VAL A 158 5.23 -3.48 -13.16
N ALA A 159 4.70 -4.38 -13.98
CA ALA A 159 5.44 -5.20 -14.94
C ALA A 159 5.02 -4.83 -16.38
N PRO A 160 5.70 -3.87 -17.03
CA PRO A 160 5.30 -3.34 -18.32
C PRO A 160 5.19 -4.39 -19.44
N GLN A 161 5.97 -5.46 -19.34
CA GLN A 161 5.95 -6.56 -20.32
C GLN A 161 4.62 -7.35 -20.34
N TYR A 162 3.83 -7.24 -19.27
CA TYR A 162 2.50 -7.87 -19.16
C TYR A 162 1.36 -6.87 -19.34
N ASP A 163 1.70 -5.57 -19.45
CA ASP A 163 0.69 -4.51 -19.52
C ASP A 163 0.01 -4.44 -20.90
N VAL A 164 -1.19 -3.94 -20.93
CA VAL A 164 -2.01 -3.79 -22.14
C VAL A 164 -2.33 -2.32 -22.34
N GLY A 165 -1.73 -1.70 -23.35
CA GLY A 165 -1.96 -0.28 -23.64
C GLY A 165 -1.58 0.65 -22.50
N GLU A 166 -0.60 0.27 -21.70
CA GLU A 166 -0.09 1.05 -20.56
C GLU A 166 -1.12 1.33 -19.45
N ILE A 167 -2.22 0.56 -19.40
CA ILE A 167 -3.32 0.77 -18.44
C ILE A 167 -2.79 0.70 -16.99
N THR A 168 -1.95 -0.29 -16.69
CA THR A 168 -1.38 -0.47 -15.35
C THR A 168 -0.39 0.64 -15.02
N ALA A 169 0.48 0.99 -15.96
CA ALA A 169 1.46 2.07 -15.78
C ALA A 169 0.74 3.42 -15.55
N ILE A 170 -0.35 3.69 -16.28
CA ILE A 170 -1.17 4.91 -16.10
C ILE A 170 -1.83 4.90 -14.71
N ALA A 171 -2.39 3.76 -14.28
CA ALA A 171 -2.99 3.65 -12.95
C ALA A 171 -1.96 3.93 -11.84
N GLY A 172 -0.78 3.30 -11.91
CA GLY A 172 0.30 3.53 -10.98
C GLY A 172 0.80 4.97 -10.96
N ALA A 173 1.02 5.57 -12.13
CA ALA A 173 1.43 6.96 -12.24
C ALA A 173 0.39 7.93 -11.64
N THR A 174 -0.91 7.64 -11.82
CA THR A 174 -1.98 8.46 -11.26
C THR A 174 -2.02 8.36 -9.72
N ILE A 175 -1.87 7.16 -9.17
CA ILE A 175 -1.79 6.92 -7.72
C ILE A 175 -0.63 7.71 -7.10
N LEU A 176 0.57 7.62 -7.69
CA LEU A 176 1.74 8.37 -7.22
C LEU A 176 1.54 9.88 -7.34
N HIS A 177 0.97 10.35 -8.46
CA HIS A 177 0.67 11.77 -8.67
C HIS A 177 -0.28 12.30 -7.60
N ASP A 178 -1.37 11.58 -7.33
CA ASP A 178 -2.36 12.00 -6.33
C ASP A 178 -1.75 12.04 -4.92
N PHE A 179 -0.89 11.08 -4.58
CA PHE A 179 -0.16 11.12 -3.32
C PHE A 179 0.79 12.33 -3.24
N ILE A 180 1.52 12.66 -4.31
CA ILE A 180 2.39 13.85 -4.36
C ILE A 180 1.56 15.11 -4.18
N CYS A 181 0.40 15.23 -4.85
CA CYS A 181 -0.51 16.35 -4.68
C CYS A 181 -1.02 16.47 -3.25
N LEU A 182 -1.38 15.34 -2.62
CA LEU A 182 -1.79 15.29 -1.22
C LEU A 182 -0.70 15.83 -0.29
N GLN A 183 0.55 15.41 -0.48
CA GLN A 183 1.69 15.91 0.31
C GLN A 183 1.96 17.40 0.05
N ALA A 184 1.79 17.87 -1.18
CA ALA A 184 1.93 19.28 -1.52
C ALA A 184 0.87 20.14 -0.79
N VAL A 185 -0.38 19.69 -0.74
CA VAL A 185 -1.46 20.36 0.00
C VAL A 185 -1.15 20.38 1.50
N LYS A 186 -0.69 19.28 2.09
CA LYS A 186 -0.23 19.24 3.48
C LYS A 186 0.91 20.23 3.75
N ALA A 187 1.79 20.47 2.78
CA ALA A 187 2.87 21.44 2.84
C ALA A 187 2.42 22.89 2.58
N GLY A 188 1.13 23.15 2.39
CA GLY A 188 0.55 24.47 2.22
C GLY A 188 0.30 24.91 0.78
N ALA A 189 0.41 24.02 -0.21
CA ALA A 189 0.00 24.32 -1.57
C ALA A 189 -1.52 24.55 -1.63
N THR A 190 -1.95 25.54 -2.42
CA THR A 190 -3.37 25.81 -2.64
C THR A 190 -3.96 24.75 -3.57
N PRO A 191 -5.02 24.04 -3.18
CA PRO A 191 -5.72 23.13 -4.07
C PRO A 191 -6.23 23.84 -5.33
N SER A 192 -6.22 23.14 -6.47
CA SER A 192 -6.81 23.67 -7.69
C SER A 192 -8.28 24.06 -7.48
N PRO A 193 -8.75 25.20 -8.01
CA PRO A 193 -10.16 25.59 -7.92
C PRO A 193 -11.09 24.71 -8.78
N PHE A 194 -10.53 23.80 -9.57
CA PHE A 194 -11.31 22.91 -10.43
C PHE A 194 -11.82 21.70 -9.65
N GLY A 195 -13.08 21.76 -9.29
CA GLY A 195 -13.88 20.63 -8.85
C GLY A 195 -14.05 20.52 -7.33
N ARG A 196 -15.29 20.21 -6.93
CA ARG A 196 -15.53 19.49 -5.69
C ARG A 196 -15.13 18.05 -5.98
N VAL A 197 -14.04 17.61 -5.41
CA VAL A 197 -13.65 16.19 -5.39
C VAL A 197 -14.42 15.51 -4.30
#